data_690a3e311261e59525219d2da0df3f19
#
_entry.id   690a3e311261e59525219d2da0df3f19
#
_cell.length_a   1.000
_cell.length_b   1.000
_cell.length_c   1.000
_cell.angle_alpha   90.00
_cell.angle_beta   90.00
_cell.angle_gamma   90.00
#
_symmetry.space_group_name_H-M   'P 1'
#
loop_
_entity.id
_entity.type
_entity.pdbx_description
1 polymer ?
#
loop_
_entity_poly.entity_id
_entity_poly.type
_entity_poly.pdbx_seq_one_letter_code
_entity_poly.pdbx_strand_id
1 'polypeptide(L)'
;MKRLLMVFSSLVLLCSCCIAFAAPNEGTRLNQLMDSIGGVWCDKSGHRPVNFSDNKLNGLRISDAQNFAGDKYNGSATITILGKEGTQFVNVYWSTVAGKKTLSLGDSLTFTPKTSDIKHPETVGGLSLDMTMDEVENKYSGNERILTPLETRALCGIDDISWYYENIGLIVTFDNNTFTVDRLIILKGASTAFDRSVLNADSPLDKYAGIYGWKKNPAPGDVLNLGAGEDMSFVYYPQLVMLTLSDVN
;
A
#
# COMPACT_ATOMS: atom_id res chain seq x y z
N MET A 1 38.65 71.84 -38.03
CA MET A 1 38.91 70.39 -38.19
C MET A 1 38.29 69.68 -37.00
N LYS A 2 37.08 69.16 -37.17
CA LYS A 2 36.35 68.45 -36.13
C LYS A 2 36.47 66.93 -36.42
N ARG A 3 37.12 66.22 -35.53
CA ARG A 3 37.20 64.73 -35.63
C ARG A 3 35.91 64.14 -35.10
N LEU A 4 35.18 63.46 -35.96
CA LEU A 4 33.98 62.71 -35.63
C LEU A 4 34.40 61.34 -35.04
N LEU A 5 34.12 61.12 -33.78
CA LEU A 5 34.38 59.84 -33.12
C LEU A 5 33.13 59.00 -33.33
N MET A 6 33.20 57.98 -34.20
CA MET A 6 32.19 56.93 -34.34
C MET A 6 32.39 55.93 -33.21
N VAL A 7 31.43 55.93 -32.27
CA VAL A 7 31.30 54.88 -31.29
C VAL A 7 30.47 53.78 -31.92
N PHE A 8 31.11 52.69 -32.28
CA PHE A 8 30.43 51.45 -32.63
C PHE A 8 29.92 50.81 -31.36
N SER A 9 28.62 50.98 -31.10
CA SER A 9 27.93 50.23 -30.07
C SER A 9 27.63 48.81 -30.61
N SER A 10 28.47 47.87 -30.24
CA SER A 10 28.22 46.43 -30.52
C SER A 10 27.09 45.97 -29.61
N LEU A 11 25.88 45.97 -30.15
CA LEU A 11 24.72 45.31 -29.51
C LEU A 11 24.90 43.81 -29.65
N VAL A 12 25.53 43.18 -28.65
CA VAL A 12 25.54 41.73 -28.52
C VAL A 12 24.13 41.33 -28.14
N LEU A 13 23.33 40.92 -29.11
CA LEU A 13 22.09 40.19 -28.88
C LEU A 13 22.48 38.82 -28.33
N LEU A 14 22.52 38.69 -27.03
CA LEU A 14 22.47 37.39 -26.36
C LEU A 14 21.09 36.79 -26.67
N CYS A 15 21.01 36.06 -27.76
CA CYS A 15 19.91 35.13 -28.03
C CYS A 15 20.01 34.00 -26.99
N SER A 16 19.42 34.25 -25.82
CA SER A 16 19.13 33.19 -24.87
C SER A 16 18.15 32.25 -25.56
N CYS A 17 18.68 31.25 -26.27
CA CYS A 17 17.92 30.11 -26.65
C CYS A 17 17.50 29.43 -25.33
N CYS A 18 16.41 29.90 -24.73
CA CYS A 18 15.63 29.05 -23.83
C CYS A 18 15.17 27.87 -24.66
N ILE A 19 16.00 26.82 -24.67
CA ILE A 19 15.51 25.51 -25.07
C ILE A 19 14.51 25.19 -23.97
N ALA A 20 13.25 25.55 -24.21
CA ALA A 20 12.16 25.00 -23.44
C ALA A 20 12.15 23.51 -23.74
N PHE A 21 12.81 22.72 -22.88
CA PHE A 21 12.54 21.31 -22.85
C PHE A 21 11.04 21.20 -22.57
N ALA A 22 10.26 20.89 -23.59
CA ALA A 22 8.86 20.54 -23.38
C ALA A 22 8.87 19.45 -22.31
N ALA A 23 8.16 19.70 -21.22
CA ALA A 23 8.00 18.67 -20.19
C ALA A 23 7.50 17.40 -20.90
N PRO A 24 8.09 16.23 -20.65
CA PRO A 24 7.62 14.99 -21.23
C PRO A 24 6.11 14.88 -21.04
N ASN A 25 5.40 14.43 -22.08
CA ASN A 25 3.97 14.17 -21.95
C ASN A 25 3.72 13.07 -20.89
N GLU A 26 2.51 12.98 -20.37
CA GLU A 26 2.13 12.02 -19.33
C GLU A 26 2.55 10.58 -19.67
N GLY A 27 2.30 10.13 -20.90
CA GLY A 27 2.66 8.79 -21.36
C GLY A 27 4.17 8.54 -21.35
N THR A 28 4.97 9.56 -21.66
CA THR A 28 6.44 9.45 -21.61
C THR A 28 6.93 9.30 -20.16
N ARG A 29 6.38 10.08 -19.24
CA ARG A 29 6.75 10.00 -17.80
C ARG A 29 6.36 8.66 -17.18
N LEU A 30 5.16 8.14 -17.48
CA LEU A 30 4.74 6.82 -17.02
C LEU A 30 5.63 5.71 -17.57
N ASN A 31 6.01 5.74 -18.84
CA ASN A 31 6.92 4.76 -19.40
C ASN A 31 8.30 4.82 -18.73
N GLN A 32 8.85 6.02 -18.52
CA GLN A 32 10.11 6.20 -17.80
C GLN A 32 10.04 5.69 -16.36
N LEU A 33 8.90 5.89 -15.68
CA LEU A 33 8.68 5.35 -14.36
C LEU A 33 8.68 3.81 -14.39
N MET A 34 7.90 3.20 -15.29
CA MET A 34 7.85 1.74 -15.43
C MET A 34 9.23 1.15 -15.76
N ASP A 35 10.01 1.78 -16.64
CA ASP A 35 11.38 1.37 -16.94
C ASP A 35 12.31 1.46 -15.72
N SER A 36 12.02 2.39 -14.79
CA SER A 36 12.82 2.62 -13.59
C SER A 36 12.47 1.67 -12.47
N ILE A 37 11.18 1.43 -12.21
CA ILE A 37 10.71 0.71 -11.02
C ILE A 37 9.85 -0.52 -11.32
N GLY A 38 9.63 -0.85 -12.58
CA GLY A 38 8.81 -2.01 -12.96
C GLY A 38 9.27 -3.31 -12.30
N GLY A 39 8.31 -4.17 -11.97
CA GLY A 39 8.56 -5.45 -11.32
C GLY A 39 7.85 -5.58 -9.98
N VAL A 40 8.16 -6.66 -9.26
CA VAL A 40 7.55 -6.99 -7.97
C VAL A 40 8.52 -6.72 -6.83
N TRP A 41 8.04 -6.01 -5.84
CA TRP A 41 8.78 -5.57 -4.65
C TRP A 41 8.06 -6.06 -3.40
N CYS A 42 8.77 -6.11 -2.28
CA CYS A 42 8.18 -6.33 -0.97
C CYS A 42 8.98 -5.58 0.10
N ASP A 43 8.40 -5.38 1.26
CA ASP A 43 9.10 -4.81 2.41
C ASP A 43 10.19 -5.77 2.93
N LYS A 44 10.91 -5.35 3.97
CA LYS A 44 11.99 -6.15 4.56
C LYS A 44 11.54 -7.48 5.17
N SER A 45 10.25 -7.59 5.50
CA SER A 45 9.62 -8.80 6.07
C SER A 45 9.12 -9.74 4.97
N GLY A 46 9.08 -9.25 3.70
CA GLY A 46 8.53 -9.93 2.53
C GLY A 46 7.05 -9.66 2.33
N HIS A 47 6.42 -8.86 3.21
CA HIS A 47 5.03 -8.42 3.12
C HIS A 47 4.84 -7.24 2.17
N ARG A 48 3.59 -6.81 2.01
CA ARG A 48 3.17 -5.69 1.16
C ARG A 48 3.72 -5.80 -0.26
N PRO A 49 3.35 -6.86 -1.01
CA PRO A 49 3.82 -7.00 -2.38
C PRO A 49 3.36 -5.80 -3.21
N VAL A 50 4.31 -5.19 -3.91
CA VAL A 50 4.10 -4.04 -4.79
C VAL A 50 4.48 -4.47 -6.20
N ASN A 51 3.51 -4.52 -7.10
CA ASN A 51 3.72 -4.86 -8.50
C ASN A 51 3.47 -3.64 -9.38
N PHE A 52 4.55 -3.13 -9.99
CA PHE A 52 4.47 -2.11 -11.03
C PHE A 52 4.56 -2.77 -12.41
N SER A 53 3.43 -2.81 -13.12
CA SER A 53 3.34 -3.34 -14.48
C SER A 53 2.22 -2.67 -15.26
N ASP A 54 2.39 -2.48 -16.55
CA ASP A 54 1.35 -1.98 -17.46
C ASP A 54 0.69 -0.66 -17.02
N ASN A 55 1.50 0.26 -16.49
CA ASN A 55 1.03 1.52 -15.88
C ASN A 55 0.03 1.32 -14.73
N LYS A 56 0.20 0.25 -13.96
CA LYS A 56 -0.58 -0.08 -12.78
C LYS A 56 0.32 -0.30 -11.57
N LEU A 57 -0.24 -0.04 -10.41
CA LEU A 57 0.26 -0.45 -9.10
C LEU A 57 -0.74 -1.44 -8.51
N ASN A 58 -0.33 -2.70 -8.34
CA ASN A 58 -1.18 -3.76 -7.79
C ASN A 58 -2.57 -3.84 -8.45
N GLY A 59 -2.60 -3.75 -9.80
CA GLY A 59 -3.84 -3.76 -10.59
C GLY A 59 -4.50 -2.38 -10.76
N LEU A 60 -4.29 -1.44 -9.83
CA LEU A 60 -4.88 -0.11 -9.88
C LEU A 60 -4.19 0.78 -10.92
N ARG A 61 -4.98 1.48 -11.72
CA ARG A 61 -4.46 2.31 -12.80
C ARG A 61 -3.70 3.52 -12.26
N ILE A 62 -2.47 3.72 -12.71
CA ILE A 62 -1.73 4.95 -12.55
C ILE A 62 -2.12 5.87 -13.71
N SER A 63 -2.75 7.00 -13.40
CA SER A 63 -3.20 7.96 -14.42
C SER A 63 -2.13 8.98 -14.80
N ASP A 64 -1.21 9.30 -13.88
CA ASP A 64 -0.12 10.26 -14.12
C ASP A 64 1.08 9.96 -13.20
N ALA A 65 2.26 10.42 -13.62
CA ALA A 65 3.49 10.48 -12.84
C ALA A 65 4.00 11.92 -12.79
N GLN A 66 3.53 12.68 -11.81
CA GLN A 66 3.90 14.08 -11.61
C GLN A 66 5.28 14.21 -10.96
N ASN A 67 5.89 15.38 -11.10
CA ASN A 67 7.19 15.70 -10.48
C ASN A 67 8.27 14.64 -10.75
N PHE A 68 8.17 13.95 -11.88
CA PHE A 68 9.15 12.93 -12.25
C PHE A 68 10.54 13.56 -12.40
N ALA A 69 11.49 13.05 -11.63
CA ALA A 69 12.89 13.47 -11.69
C ALA A 69 13.80 12.24 -11.49
N GLY A 70 14.82 12.10 -12.31
CA GLY A 70 15.80 11.03 -12.19
C GLY A 70 15.96 10.16 -13.43
N ASP A 71 16.54 9.00 -13.21
CA ASP A 71 16.84 7.99 -14.24
C ASP A 71 16.47 6.57 -13.74
N LYS A 72 16.86 5.53 -14.48
CA LYS A 72 16.59 4.14 -14.10
C LYS A 72 17.27 3.68 -12.78
N TYR A 73 18.22 4.44 -12.27
CA TYR A 73 18.98 4.08 -11.06
C TYR A 73 18.51 4.86 -9.84
N ASN A 74 18.20 6.17 -9.99
CA ASN A 74 17.81 7.01 -8.88
C ASN A 74 16.77 8.02 -9.34
N GLY A 75 15.77 8.25 -8.53
CA GLY A 75 14.77 9.25 -8.86
C GLY A 75 13.59 9.30 -7.91
N SER A 76 12.64 10.13 -8.30
CA SER A 76 11.37 10.31 -7.59
C SER A 76 10.24 10.67 -8.54
N ALA A 77 9.02 10.39 -8.13
CA ALA A 77 7.79 10.82 -8.78
C ALA A 77 6.65 10.86 -7.74
N THR A 78 5.59 11.60 -8.05
CA THR A 78 4.30 11.48 -7.38
C THR A 78 3.34 10.82 -8.37
N ILE A 79 2.89 9.60 -8.08
CA ILE A 79 1.93 8.89 -8.92
C ILE A 79 0.51 9.20 -8.49
N THR A 80 -0.38 9.32 -9.46
CA THR A 80 -1.82 9.49 -9.26
C THR A 80 -2.51 8.17 -9.55
N ILE A 81 -3.16 7.59 -8.54
CA ILE A 81 -3.85 6.31 -8.60
C ILE A 81 -5.36 6.53 -8.62
N LEU A 82 -6.05 5.82 -9.48
CA LEU A 82 -7.50 5.83 -9.58
C LEU A 82 -8.05 4.53 -8.99
N GLY A 83 -8.60 4.61 -7.80
CA GLY A 83 -9.25 3.51 -7.10
C GLY A 83 -10.74 3.75 -6.89
N LYS A 84 -11.46 2.76 -6.36
CA LYS A 84 -12.89 2.88 -5.97
C LYS A 84 -13.13 3.94 -4.89
N GLU A 85 -12.14 4.13 -4.02
CA GLU A 85 -12.17 5.10 -2.92
C GLU A 85 -11.88 6.53 -3.39
N GLY A 86 -11.60 6.71 -4.68
CA GLY A 86 -11.28 8.00 -5.29
C GLY A 86 -9.86 8.07 -5.85
N THR A 87 -9.39 9.30 -6.02
CA THR A 87 -8.04 9.59 -6.50
C THR A 87 -7.08 9.69 -5.32
N GLN A 88 -5.99 8.93 -5.38
CA GLN A 88 -4.93 8.96 -4.36
C GLN A 88 -3.60 9.37 -4.98
N PHE A 89 -2.73 9.99 -4.17
CA PHE A 89 -1.40 10.44 -4.56
C PHE A 89 -0.36 9.71 -3.71
N VAL A 90 0.57 9.01 -4.36
CA VAL A 90 1.63 8.28 -3.68
C VAL A 90 3.00 8.80 -4.14
N ASN A 91 3.83 9.21 -3.20
CA ASN A 91 5.21 9.56 -3.48
C ASN A 91 6.03 8.29 -3.68
N VAL A 92 6.82 8.26 -4.73
CA VAL A 92 7.67 7.13 -5.10
C VAL A 92 9.11 7.61 -5.20
N TYR A 93 10.02 6.92 -4.51
CA TYR A 93 11.45 7.17 -4.58
C TYR A 93 12.17 5.86 -4.89
N TRP A 94 13.17 5.89 -5.76
CA TRP A 94 13.99 4.72 -6.03
C TRP A 94 15.46 5.07 -6.02
N SER A 95 16.28 4.12 -5.60
CA SER A 95 17.73 4.28 -5.61
C SER A 95 18.44 2.95 -5.83
N THR A 96 19.64 3.03 -6.41
CA THR A 96 20.53 1.88 -6.56
C THR A 96 21.88 2.21 -5.93
N VAL A 97 22.18 1.57 -4.80
CA VAL A 97 23.44 1.76 -4.07
C VAL A 97 24.19 0.44 -4.02
N ALA A 98 25.42 0.42 -4.50
CA ALA A 98 26.25 -0.78 -4.56
C ALA A 98 25.55 -1.97 -5.27
N GLY A 99 24.78 -1.70 -6.32
CA GLY A 99 24.02 -2.70 -7.08
C GLY A 99 22.74 -3.18 -6.42
N LYS A 100 22.42 -2.72 -5.21
CA LYS A 100 21.17 -3.02 -4.54
C LYS A 100 20.14 -1.93 -4.84
N LYS A 101 19.05 -2.35 -5.45
CA LYS A 101 17.93 -1.47 -5.80
C LYS A 101 16.94 -1.43 -4.65
N THR A 102 16.50 -0.23 -4.30
CA THR A 102 15.47 0.02 -3.28
C THR A 102 14.39 0.91 -3.84
N LEU A 103 13.18 0.75 -3.35
CA LEU A 103 12.00 1.55 -3.65
C LEU A 103 11.41 2.03 -2.33
N SER A 104 10.95 3.28 -2.27
CA SER A 104 10.15 3.78 -1.14
C SER A 104 8.81 4.30 -1.65
N LEU A 105 7.75 3.96 -0.94
CA LEU A 105 6.40 4.45 -1.18
C LEU A 105 5.92 5.22 0.03
N GLY A 106 5.28 6.37 -0.21
CA GLY A 106 4.91 7.28 0.88
C GLY A 106 6.15 7.76 1.64
N ASP A 107 5.98 8.03 2.94
CA ASP A 107 7.02 8.70 3.74
C ASP A 107 7.95 7.73 4.49
N SER A 108 7.62 6.45 4.58
CA SER A 108 8.33 5.54 5.50
C SER A 108 8.56 4.11 5.02
N LEU A 109 7.87 3.62 4.03
CA LEU A 109 8.00 2.23 3.60
C LEU A 109 9.12 2.06 2.58
N THR A 110 10.06 1.15 2.88
CA THR A 110 11.15 0.80 1.99
C THR A 110 11.02 -0.64 1.51
N PHE A 111 11.13 -0.84 0.22
CA PHE A 111 10.94 -2.10 -0.47
C PHE A 111 12.23 -2.55 -1.17
N THR A 112 12.37 -3.85 -1.34
CA THR A 112 13.41 -4.50 -2.14
C THR A 112 12.74 -5.43 -3.17
N PRO A 113 13.42 -5.79 -4.25
CA PRO A 113 12.86 -6.76 -5.20
C PRO A 113 12.44 -8.05 -4.48
N LYS A 114 11.20 -8.49 -4.74
CA LYS A 114 10.63 -9.68 -4.09
C LYS A 114 11.38 -10.95 -4.54
N THR A 115 11.77 -11.80 -3.60
CA THR A 115 12.53 -13.03 -3.85
C THR A 115 11.75 -14.31 -3.54
N SER A 116 10.70 -14.23 -2.70
CA SER A 116 9.89 -15.39 -2.31
C SER A 116 8.49 -14.94 -1.88
N ASP A 117 7.56 -15.89 -1.87
CA ASP A 117 6.21 -15.68 -1.35
C ASP A 117 6.16 -16.02 0.15
N ILE A 118 5.35 -15.28 0.90
CA ILE A 118 5.04 -15.56 2.30
C ILE A 118 3.90 -16.58 2.37
N LYS A 119 4.00 -17.47 3.34
CA LYS A 119 2.91 -18.36 3.70
C LYS A 119 2.19 -17.79 4.93
N HIS A 120 1.00 -17.24 4.72
CA HIS A 120 0.18 -16.71 5.80
C HIS A 120 -0.25 -17.81 6.78
N PRO A 121 -0.09 -17.60 8.09
CA PRO A 121 -0.54 -18.55 9.13
C PRO A 121 -2.04 -18.73 9.18
N GLU A 122 -2.82 -17.68 8.90
CA GLU A 122 -4.27 -17.67 8.83
C GLU A 122 -4.78 -16.92 7.61
N THR A 123 -6.03 -17.26 7.23
CA THR A 123 -6.84 -16.52 6.23
C THR A 123 -8.28 -16.44 6.75
N VAL A 124 -9.11 -15.59 6.15
CA VAL A 124 -10.52 -15.40 6.54
C VAL A 124 -11.39 -15.47 5.28
N GLY A 125 -12.17 -16.54 5.14
CA GLY A 125 -12.99 -16.76 3.94
C GLY A 125 -12.14 -16.81 2.66
N GLY A 126 -10.89 -17.25 2.79
CA GLY A 126 -9.87 -17.30 1.76
C GLY A 126 -9.24 -15.94 1.42
N LEU A 127 -9.52 -14.87 2.16
CA LEU A 127 -8.72 -13.64 2.11
C LEU A 127 -7.50 -13.78 3.01
N SER A 128 -6.36 -13.29 2.58
CA SER A 128 -5.14 -13.18 3.37
C SER A 128 -4.66 -11.74 3.45
N LEU A 129 -3.82 -11.46 4.42
CA LEU A 129 -2.98 -10.27 4.37
C LEU A 129 -2.20 -10.26 3.05
N ASP A 130 -1.73 -9.10 2.61
CA ASP A 130 -1.00 -8.90 1.34
C ASP A 130 -1.80 -9.08 0.04
N MET A 131 -3.06 -9.55 0.07
CA MET A 131 -3.89 -9.54 -1.13
C MET A 131 -4.13 -8.12 -1.63
N THR A 132 -4.08 -7.92 -2.93
CA THR A 132 -4.40 -6.64 -3.55
C THR A 132 -5.90 -6.36 -3.49
N MET A 133 -6.30 -5.10 -3.61
CA MET A 133 -7.72 -4.72 -3.73
C MET A 133 -8.42 -5.49 -4.86
N ASP A 134 -7.78 -5.63 -6.03
CA ASP A 134 -8.32 -6.38 -7.17
C ASP A 134 -8.57 -7.87 -6.83
N GLU A 135 -7.66 -8.50 -6.08
CA GLU A 135 -7.81 -9.89 -5.65
C GLU A 135 -8.97 -10.05 -4.66
N VAL A 136 -9.10 -9.13 -3.72
CA VAL A 136 -10.23 -9.10 -2.77
C VAL A 136 -11.54 -8.88 -3.50
N GLU A 137 -11.60 -7.91 -4.43
CA GLU A 137 -12.78 -7.64 -5.25
C GLU A 137 -13.18 -8.84 -6.10
N ASN A 138 -12.23 -9.49 -6.76
CA ASN A 138 -12.51 -10.68 -7.56
C ASN A 138 -13.12 -11.81 -6.74
N LYS A 139 -12.81 -11.87 -5.44
CA LYS A 139 -13.31 -12.92 -4.55
C LYS A 139 -14.70 -12.62 -3.99
N TYR A 140 -14.99 -11.35 -3.68
CA TYR A 140 -16.21 -10.91 -3.00
C TYR A 140 -16.95 -9.79 -3.74
N SER A 141 -16.80 -9.71 -5.07
CA SER A 141 -17.25 -8.57 -5.87
C SER A 141 -18.71 -8.16 -5.61
N GLY A 142 -18.91 -6.85 -5.42
CA GLY A 142 -20.21 -6.21 -5.35
C GLY A 142 -20.97 -6.36 -4.03
N ASN A 143 -20.35 -6.92 -2.99
CA ASN A 143 -20.97 -7.10 -1.67
C ASN A 143 -20.35 -6.22 -0.59
N GLU A 144 -19.33 -5.44 -0.93
CA GLU A 144 -18.68 -4.52 0.00
C GLU A 144 -19.42 -3.20 0.13
N ARG A 145 -19.50 -2.69 1.35
CA ARG A 145 -19.81 -1.30 1.66
C ARG A 145 -18.52 -0.59 2.05
N ILE A 146 -18.15 0.44 1.31
CA ILE A 146 -16.99 1.28 1.65
C ILE A 146 -17.37 2.12 2.86
N LEU A 147 -16.60 1.99 3.94
CA LEU A 147 -16.75 2.75 5.18
C LEU A 147 -15.80 3.94 5.17
N THR A 148 -16.30 5.07 5.64
CA THR A 148 -15.46 6.22 5.99
C THR A 148 -14.63 5.92 7.24
N PRO A 149 -13.52 6.63 7.50
CA PRO A 149 -12.73 6.46 8.72
C PRO A 149 -13.58 6.58 10.00
N LEU A 150 -14.56 7.48 10.02
CA LEU A 150 -15.47 7.65 11.17
C LEU A 150 -16.36 6.42 11.41
N GLU A 151 -16.88 5.82 10.32
CA GLU A 151 -17.69 4.60 10.42
C GLU A 151 -16.84 3.40 10.84
N THR A 152 -15.64 3.26 10.25
CA THR A 152 -14.70 2.19 10.63
C THR A 152 -14.30 2.32 12.10
N ARG A 153 -14.00 3.54 12.55
CA ARG A 153 -13.72 3.81 13.98
C ARG A 153 -14.88 3.42 14.88
N ALA A 154 -16.12 3.70 14.49
CA ALA A 154 -17.31 3.34 15.27
C ALA A 154 -17.52 1.82 15.35
N LEU A 155 -17.16 1.06 14.32
CA LEU A 155 -17.34 -0.39 14.27
C LEU A 155 -16.19 -1.18 14.90
N CYS A 156 -14.96 -0.75 14.73
CA CYS A 156 -13.78 -1.53 15.13
C CYS A 156 -12.66 -0.74 15.80
N GLY A 157 -12.82 0.57 16.01
CA GLY A 157 -11.83 1.42 16.69
C GLY A 157 -10.68 1.90 15.80
N ILE A 158 -10.69 1.60 14.50
CA ILE A 158 -9.63 1.94 13.53
C ILE A 158 -10.06 3.15 12.72
N ASP A 159 -9.15 4.10 12.53
CA ASP A 159 -9.40 5.35 11.80
C ASP A 159 -8.88 5.24 10.36
N ASP A 160 -9.51 4.38 9.58
CA ASP A 160 -9.10 4.06 8.22
C ASP A 160 -10.31 3.87 7.29
N ILE A 161 -10.14 4.08 5.98
CA ILE A 161 -11.14 3.64 5.00
C ILE A 161 -11.10 2.12 4.97
N SER A 162 -12.26 1.49 4.92
CA SER A 162 -12.32 0.03 4.92
C SER A 162 -13.46 -0.50 4.05
N TRP A 163 -13.36 -1.77 3.66
CA TRP A 163 -14.42 -2.50 2.98
C TRP A 163 -15.13 -3.42 3.97
N TYR A 164 -16.42 -3.21 4.13
CA TYR A 164 -17.25 -3.98 5.05
C TYR A 164 -18.17 -4.94 4.30
N TYR A 165 -17.99 -6.22 4.54
CA TYR A 165 -18.82 -7.32 4.06
C TYR A 165 -19.83 -7.67 5.15
N GLU A 166 -20.93 -6.91 5.19
CA GLU A 166 -21.91 -6.95 6.27
C GLU A 166 -22.56 -8.33 6.43
N ASN A 167 -22.82 -9.01 5.32
CA ASN A 167 -23.44 -10.34 5.29
C ASN A 167 -22.62 -11.43 6.00
N ILE A 168 -21.32 -11.24 6.14
CA ILE A 168 -20.41 -12.18 6.82
C ILE A 168 -19.72 -11.60 8.06
N GLY A 169 -19.93 -10.30 8.34
CA GLY A 169 -19.36 -9.64 9.50
C GLY A 169 -17.85 -9.40 9.42
N LEU A 170 -17.32 -9.20 8.20
CA LEU A 170 -15.89 -9.02 7.94
C LEU A 170 -15.59 -7.59 7.48
N ILE A 171 -14.60 -6.94 8.12
CA ILE A 171 -14.03 -5.67 7.67
C ILE A 171 -12.61 -5.94 7.16
N VAL A 172 -12.26 -5.33 6.03
CA VAL A 172 -10.95 -5.40 5.40
C VAL A 172 -10.40 -4.00 5.28
N THR A 173 -9.18 -3.77 5.78
CA THR A 173 -8.44 -2.52 5.56
C THR A 173 -7.26 -2.75 4.62
N PHE A 174 -6.80 -1.67 4.00
CA PHE A 174 -5.72 -1.72 3.02
C PHE A 174 -4.67 -0.68 3.37
N ASP A 175 -3.42 -1.03 3.22
CA ASP A 175 -2.31 -0.08 3.31
C ASP A 175 -2.44 1.02 2.24
N ASN A 176 -2.39 2.27 2.65
CA ASN A 176 -2.65 3.44 1.80
C ASN A 176 -1.59 3.69 0.71
N ASN A 177 -0.45 3.02 0.77
CA ASN A 177 0.64 3.19 -0.20
C ASN A 177 0.75 2.01 -1.15
N THR A 178 0.47 0.80 -0.67
CA THR A 178 0.61 -0.44 -1.44
C THR A 178 -0.72 -0.98 -1.95
N PHE A 179 -1.85 -0.56 -1.35
CA PHE A 179 -3.19 -1.05 -1.68
C PHE A 179 -3.34 -2.56 -1.52
N THR A 180 -2.64 -3.08 -0.53
CA THR A 180 -2.73 -4.49 -0.12
C THR A 180 -3.39 -4.59 1.24
N VAL A 181 -4.06 -5.71 1.50
CA VAL A 181 -4.72 -5.98 2.79
C VAL A 181 -3.69 -5.94 3.91
N ASP A 182 -3.91 -5.08 4.88
CA ASP A 182 -3.10 -4.95 6.09
C ASP A 182 -3.81 -5.44 7.35
N ARG A 183 -5.18 -5.51 7.33
CA ARG A 183 -5.99 -6.09 8.42
C ARG A 183 -7.21 -6.83 7.88
N LEU A 184 -7.54 -7.94 8.56
CA LEU A 184 -8.78 -8.68 8.42
C LEU A 184 -9.46 -8.71 9.80
N ILE A 185 -10.67 -8.14 9.92
CA ILE A 185 -11.35 -7.92 11.20
C ILE A 185 -12.67 -8.67 11.21
N ILE A 186 -12.78 -9.66 12.09
CA ILE A 186 -14.01 -10.43 12.28
C ILE A 186 -14.78 -9.83 13.45
N LEU A 187 -15.99 -9.36 13.18
CA LEU A 187 -16.88 -8.79 14.20
C LEU A 187 -17.60 -9.89 14.98
N LYS A 188 -18.07 -9.55 16.17
CA LYS A 188 -18.99 -10.41 16.93
C LYS A 188 -20.25 -10.71 16.14
N GLY A 189 -20.70 -11.95 16.21
CA GLY A 189 -21.88 -12.43 15.46
C GLY A 189 -21.62 -12.66 13.98
N ALA A 190 -20.37 -12.54 13.52
CA ALA A 190 -19.98 -12.85 12.15
C ALA A 190 -20.26 -14.31 11.81
N SER A 191 -20.72 -14.57 10.57
CA SER A 191 -20.83 -15.92 10.04
C SER A 191 -19.50 -16.47 9.53
N THR A 192 -18.48 -15.59 9.39
CA THR A 192 -17.12 -15.99 8.99
C THR A 192 -16.23 -16.33 10.19
N ALA A 193 -15.14 -17.04 9.92
CA ALA A 193 -14.12 -17.43 10.87
C ALA A 193 -12.76 -17.51 10.19
N PHE A 194 -11.69 -17.67 10.95
CA PHE A 194 -10.38 -18.03 10.41
C PHE A 194 -10.45 -19.39 9.73
N ASP A 195 -9.86 -19.51 8.55
CA ASP A 195 -10.02 -20.71 7.72
C ASP A 195 -9.32 -21.94 8.30
N ARG A 196 -8.15 -21.76 8.92
CA ARG A 196 -7.38 -22.87 9.52
C ARG A 196 -7.88 -23.25 10.91
N SER A 197 -8.05 -22.27 11.79
CA SER A 197 -8.42 -22.51 13.19
C SER A 197 -9.92 -22.68 13.42
N VAL A 198 -10.75 -22.20 12.48
CA VAL A 198 -12.23 -22.15 12.59
C VAL A 198 -12.70 -21.27 13.78
N LEU A 199 -11.84 -20.40 14.29
CA LEU A 199 -12.17 -19.48 15.38
C LEU A 199 -12.66 -18.14 14.84
N ASN A 200 -13.52 -17.46 15.59
CA ASN A 200 -14.04 -16.12 15.30
C ASN A 200 -14.21 -15.30 16.58
N ALA A 201 -14.75 -14.09 16.48
CA ALA A 201 -14.90 -13.19 17.62
C ALA A 201 -15.85 -13.73 18.75
N ASP A 202 -16.70 -14.70 18.46
CA ASP A 202 -17.57 -15.35 19.45
C ASP A 202 -16.90 -16.58 20.09
N SER A 203 -15.76 -17.00 19.59
CA SER A 203 -15.03 -18.15 20.12
C SER A 203 -14.44 -17.86 21.49
N PRO A 204 -14.50 -18.83 22.43
CA PRO A 204 -13.86 -18.69 23.74
C PRO A 204 -12.34 -18.46 23.60
N LEU A 205 -11.81 -17.47 24.33
CA LEU A 205 -10.40 -17.07 24.22
C LEU A 205 -9.40 -18.18 24.57
N ASP A 206 -9.76 -19.10 25.47
CA ASP A 206 -8.94 -20.28 25.82
C ASP A 206 -8.67 -21.22 24.63
N LYS A 207 -9.58 -21.25 23.65
CA LYS A 207 -9.39 -22.03 22.43
C LYS A 207 -8.24 -21.51 21.56
N TYR A 208 -8.04 -20.20 21.53
CA TYR A 208 -6.93 -19.60 20.82
C TYR A 208 -5.58 -20.06 21.40
N ALA A 209 -5.46 -20.08 22.74
CA ALA A 209 -4.25 -20.55 23.40
C ALA A 209 -3.90 -21.99 23.00
N GLY A 210 -4.90 -22.89 22.96
CA GLY A 210 -4.71 -24.29 22.58
C GLY A 210 -4.25 -24.48 21.13
N ILE A 211 -4.84 -23.73 20.18
CA ILE A 211 -4.57 -23.86 18.74
C ILE A 211 -3.21 -23.26 18.37
N TYR A 212 -2.88 -22.08 18.94
CA TYR A 212 -1.64 -21.38 18.60
C TYR A 212 -0.49 -21.66 19.56
N GLY A 213 -0.69 -22.56 20.54
CA GLY A 213 0.35 -22.95 21.49
C GLY A 213 0.71 -21.85 22.49
N TRP A 214 -0.21 -20.93 22.79
CA TRP A 214 0.03 -19.84 23.72
C TRP A 214 0.03 -20.37 25.16
N LYS A 215 0.99 -19.93 25.97
CA LYS A 215 1.18 -20.46 27.34
C LYS A 215 0.08 -20.04 28.33
N LYS A 216 -0.65 -19.00 28.04
CA LYS A 216 -1.77 -18.47 28.82
C LYS A 216 -2.96 -18.18 27.92
N ASN A 217 -4.15 -18.21 28.46
CA ASN A 217 -5.32 -17.75 27.70
C ASN A 217 -5.20 -16.26 27.39
N PRO A 218 -5.51 -15.84 26.16
CA PRO A 218 -5.52 -14.42 25.79
C PRO A 218 -6.61 -13.67 26.57
N ALA A 219 -6.40 -12.40 26.79
CA ALA A 219 -7.36 -11.46 27.32
C ALA A 219 -7.65 -10.36 26.30
N PRO A 220 -8.77 -9.63 26.42
CA PRO A 220 -9.02 -8.45 25.63
C PRO A 220 -7.86 -7.44 25.73
N GLY A 221 -7.37 -6.96 24.59
CA GLY A 221 -6.17 -6.12 24.50
C GLY A 221 -4.85 -6.86 24.33
N ASP A 222 -4.85 -8.19 24.48
CA ASP A 222 -3.66 -8.98 24.19
C ASP A 222 -3.42 -9.11 22.67
N VAL A 223 -2.14 -9.24 22.29
CA VAL A 223 -1.68 -9.51 20.92
C VAL A 223 -0.94 -10.82 20.91
N LEU A 224 -1.33 -11.70 20.00
CA LEU A 224 -0.68 -12.98 19.75
C LEU A 224 0.14 -12.90 18.48
N ASN A 225 1.46 -13.00 18.59
CA ASN A 225 2.33 -13.09 17.42
C ASN A 225 2.20 -14.47 16.77
N LEU A 226 1.81 -14.49 15.50
CA LEU A 226 1.63 -15.72 14.72
C LEU A 226 2.91 -16.18 14.00
N GLY A 227 3.97 -15.35 14.05
CA GLY A 227 5.14 -15.48 13.21
C GLY A 227 4.92 -14.89 11.81
N ALA A 228 5.93 -14.99 10.96
CA ALA A 228 5.91 -14.43 9.61
C ALA A 228 5.57 -12.92 9.52
N GLY A 229 5.71 -12.15 10.59
CA GLY A 229 5.34 -10.72 10.61
C GLY A 229 3.85 -10.45 10.75
N GLU A 230 3.09 -11.40 11.29
CA GLU A 230 1.64 -11.27 11.49
C GLU A 230 1.26 -11.44 12.96
N ASP A 231 0.26 -10.65 13.38
CA ASP A 231 -0.27 -10.64 14.72
C ASP A 231 -1.79 -10.85 14.72
N MET A 232 -2.30 -11.43 15.82
CA MET A 232 -3.72 -11.54 16.09
C MET A 232 -4.04 -10.76 17.35
N SER A 233 -4.95 -9.79 17.25
CA SER A 233 -5.36 -8.91 18.34
C SER A 233 -6.80 -9.22 18.78
N PHE A 234 -7.05 -9.11 20.09
CA PHE A 234 -8.36 -9.36 20.71
C PHE A 234 -8.91 -8.07 21.30
N VAL A 235 -10.05 -7.62 20.81
CA VAL A 235 -10.72 -6.39 21.31
C VAL A 235 -12.06 -6.75 21.91
N TYR A 236 -12.34 -6.20 23.10
CA TYR A 236 -13.56 -6.52 23.82
C TYR A 236 -14.74 -5.59 23.49
N TYR A 237 -14.46 -4.28 23.33
CA TYR A 237 -15.46 -3.27 22.97
C TYR A 237 -14.97 -2.42 21.80
N PRO A 238 -15.58 -2.54 20.59
CA PRO A 238 -16.51 -3.61 20.17
C PRO A 238 -15.84 -4.98 20.23
N GLN A 239 -16.61 -6.05 20.45
CA GLN A 239 -16.02 -7.39 20.46
C GLN A 239 -15.66 -7.82 19.05
N LEU A 240 -14.37 -8.04 18.82
CA LEU A 240 -13.83 -8.46 17.56
C LEU A 240 -12.49 -9.19 17.74
N VAL A 241 -12.07 -9.90 16.71
CA VAL A 241 -10.71 -10.42 16.55
C VAL A 241 -10.14 -9.91 15.24
N MET A 242 -8.88 -9.49 15.26
CA MET A 242 -8.20 -8.88 14.13
C MET A 242 -6.94 -9.67 13.80
N LEU A 243 -6.76 -9.98 12.52
CA LEU A 243 -5.49 -10.42 11.95
C LEU A 243 -4.84 -9.20 11.28
N THR A 244 -3.59 -8.91 11.58
CA THR A 244 -2.88 -7.70 11.12
C THR A 244 -1.42 -7.98 10.85
N LEU A 245 -0.79 -7.16 10.00
CA LEU A 245 0.67 -7.10 9.91
C LEU A 245 1.24 -6.53 11.21
N SER A 246 2.37 -7.08 11.70
CA SER A 246 2.90 -6.76 13.05
C SER A 246 3.35 -5.31 13.23
N ASP A 247 3.62 -4.57 12.16
CA ASP A 247 4.05 -3.18 12.19
C ASP A 247 2.89 -2.16 12.00
N VAL A 248 1.65 -2.62 11.94
CA VAL A 248 0.43 -1.81 11.73
C VAL A 248 -0.32 -1.55 13.05
N ASN A 249 0.17 -2.02 14.19
CA ASN A 249 -0.44 -1.86 15.51
C ASN A 249 -0.27 -0.46 16.09
#